data_965305d926f5b0d61c628c7ff437849a
#
_entry.id   965305d926f5b0d61c628c7ff437849a
#
_cell.length_a   1.000
_cell.length_b   1.000
_cell.length_c   1.000
_cell.angle_alpha   90.00
_cell.angle_beta   90.00
_cell.angle_gamma   90.00
#
_symmetry.space_group_name_H-M   'P 1'
#
loop_
_entity.id
_entity.type
_entity.pdbx_description
1 polymer ?
#
loop_
_entity_poly.entity_id
_entity_poly.type
_entity_poly.pdbx_seq_one_letter_code
_entity_poly.pdbx_strand_id
1 'polypeptide(L)'
;MKILVLNGPNLNMLGIREPDIYGKENYAALVDYIKAAADEAGAAVEIRQSNHEGVLVDLIQAALGNFDAIVINPAAYTHTSVAIADALSAVALPVVEVHLSNVMEREAFRHHSFVAPIAAKTYMGKGFDGYRLAIRYLALGEE
;
A
#
# COMPACT_ATOMS: atom_id res chain seq x y z
N MET A 1 1.80 -10.78 -14.10
CA MET A 1 1.36 -9.43 -13.68
C MET A 1 2.50 -8.74 -12.97
N LYS A 2 2.70 -7.48 -13.26
CA LYS A 2 3.71 -6.64 -12.62
C LYS A 2 3.01 -5.58 -11.76
N ILE A 3 3.28 -5.58 -10.46
CA ILE A 3 2.58 -4.76 -9.46
C ILE A 3 3.56 -3.77 -8.84
N LEU A 4 3.19 -2.49 -8.81
CA LEU A 4 3.88 -1.48 -8.04
C LEU A 4 3.28 -1.45 -6.62
N VAL A 5 4.13 -1.63 -5.61
CA VAL A 5 3.74 -1.51 -4.20
C VAL A 5 4.31 -0.19 -3.66
N LEU A 6 3.42 0.72 -3.28
CA LEU A 6 3.78 2.03 -2.76
C LEU A 6 3.47 2.15 -1.28
N ASN A 7 4.47 2.53 -0.52
CA ASN A 7 4.37 2.74 0.93
C ASN A 7 4.60 4.20 1.26
N GLY A 8 3.66 4.79 1.97
CA GLY A 8 3.64 6.20 2.31
C GLY A 8 4.46 6.56 3.55
N PRO A 9 4.20 7.76 4.09
CA PRO A 9 5.04 8.35 5.13
C PRO A 9 5.09 7.50 6.39
N ASN A 10 6.25 7.49 7.00
CA ASN A 10 6.56 6.83 8.26
C ASN A 10 6.60 5.30 8.22
N LEU A 11 6.26 4.65 7.11
CA LEU A 11 6.36 3.18 7.01
C LEU A 11 7.81 2.71 7.07
N ASN A 12 8.77 3.54 6.65
CA ASN A 12 10.18 3.28 6.84
C ASN A 12 10.60 3.19 8.31
N MET A 13 9.77 3.71 9.22
CA MET A 13 10.03 3.72 10.66
C MET A 13 9.41 2.54 11.41
N LEU A 14 8.82 1.58 10.69
CA LEU A 14 8.25 0.39 11.32
C LEU A 14 9.28 -0.33 12.18
N GLY A 15 8.87 -0.69 13.41
CA GLY A 15 9.68 -1.47 14.33
C GLY A 15 10.78 -0.69 15.04
N ILE A 16 11.01 0.58 14.71
CA ILE A 16 12.08 1.38 15.34
C ILE A 16 11.63 1.88 16.71
N ARG A 17 10.36 2.22 16.84
CA ARG A 17 9.82 2.93 18.00
C ARG A 17 9.73 2.07 19.26
N GLU A 18 9.49 0.77 19.13
CA GLU A 18 9.35 -0.17 20.25
C GLU A 18 9.90 -1.53 19.83
N PRO A 19 11.25 -1.66 19.70
CA PRO A 19 11.86 -2.86 19.13
C PRO A 19 11.62 -4.13 19.96
N ASP A 20 11.39 -4.01 21.27
CA ASP A 20 11.11 -5.15 22.12
C ASP A 20 9.69 -5.72 21.92
N ILE A 21 8.76 -4.88 21.46
CA ILE A 21 7.37 -5.27 21.19
C ILE A 21 7.18 -5.63 19.71
N TYR A 22 7.76 -4.84 18.80
CA TYR A 22 7.58 -4.98 17.35
C TYR A 22 8.83 -5.49 16.64
N GLY A 23 9.87 -5.93 17.35
CA GLY A 23 11.25 -6.07 16.91
C GLY A 23 11.50 -6.84 15.62
N LYS A 24 10.58 -7.69 15.19
CA LYS A 24 10.68 -8.44 13.93
C LYS A 24 9.80 -7.91 12.82
N GLU A 25 8.91 -6.95 13.10
CA GLU A 25 8.00 -6.36 12.14
C GLU A 25 8.49 -4.98 11.73
N ASN A 26 9.72 -4.90 11.24
CA ASN A 26 10.30 -3.68 10.70
C ASN A 26 10.02 -3.56 9.18
N TYR A 27 10.45 -2.46 8.59
CA TYR A 27 10.22 -2.22 7.16
C TYR A 27 10.93 -3.25 6.28
N ALA A 28 12.14 -3.67 6.63
CA ALA A 28 12.85 -4.71 5.87
C ALA A 28 12.08 -6.04 5.88
N ALA A 29 11.50 -6.40 7.03
CA ALA A 29 10.65 -7.59 7.14
C ALA A 29 9.38 -7.45 6.29
N LEU A 30 8.79 -6.26 6.22
CA LEU A 30 7.64 -6.00 5.35
C LEU A 30 8.00 -6.20 3.87
N VAL A 31 9.13 -5.65 3.45
CA VAL A 31 9.62 -5.81 2.07
C VAL A 31 9.80 -7.29 1.73
N ASP A 32 10.44 -8.06 2.61
CA ASP A 32 10.63 -9.50 2.41
C ASP A 32 9.30 -10.25 2.34
N TYR A 33 8.37 -9.88 3.21
CA TYR A 33 7.03 -10.46 3.23
C TYR A 33 6.28 -10.22 1.91
N ILE A 34 6.33 -8.99 1.39
CA ILE A 34 5.68 -8.64 0.12
C ILE A 34 6.30 -9.40 -1.03
N LYS A 35 7.64 -9.51 -1.07
CA LYS A 35 8.34 -10.28 -2.11
C LYS A 35 7.94 -11.75 -2.10
N ALA A 36 7.88 -12.36 -0.91
CA ALA A 36 7.46 -13.75 -0.78
C ALA A 36 6.00 -13.95 -1.22
N ALA A 37 5.11 -13.03 -0.86
CA ALA A 37 3.72 -13.09 -1.27
C ALA A 37 3.57 -12.97 -2.80
N ALA A 38 4.35 -12.10 -3.42
CA ALA A 38 4.37 -11.97 -4.87
C ALA A 38 4.86 -13.24 -5.56
N ASP A 39 5.94 -13.84 -5.05
CA ASP A 39 6.46 -15.10 -5.58
C ASP A 39 5.42 -16.20 -5.51
N GLU A 40 4.72 -16.36 -4.38
CA GLU A 40 3.63 -17.33 -4.22
C GLU A 40 2.52 -17.13 -5.25
N ALA A 41 2.20 -15.88 -5.58
CA ALA A 41 1.13 -15.55 -6.52
C ALA A 41 1.58 -15.52 -7.99
N GLY A 42 2.86 -15.74 -8.25
CA GLY A 42 3.41 -15.67 -9.60
C GLY A 42 3.46 -14.24 -10.15
N ALA A 43 3.52 -13.22 -9.30
CA ALA A 43 3.57 -11.82 -9.68
C ALA A 43 4.98 -11.25 -9.50
N ALA A 44 5.35 -10.29 -10.35
CA ALA A 44 6.54 -9.47 -10.15
C ALA A 44 6.13 -8.20 -9.39
N VAL A 45 6.95 -7.77 -8.44
CA VAL A 45 6.69 -6.54 -7.68
C VAL A 45 7.91 -5.62 -7.69
N GLU A 46 7.63 -4.31 -7.69
CA GLU A 46 8.60 -3.30 -7.31
C GLU A 46 8.01 -2.58 -6.09
N ILE A 47 8.82 -2.42 -5.04
CA ILE A 47 8.38 -1.86 -3.76
C ILE A 47 9.10 -0.55 -3.53
N ARG A 48 8.36 0.53 -3.35
CA ARG A 48 8.90 1.87 -3.12
C ARG A 48 8.25 2.48 -1.88
N GLN A 49 9.01 3.29 -1.18
CA GLN A 49 8.53 4.03 -0.01
C GLN A 49 8.97 5.49 -0.13
N SER A 50 8.09 6.41 0.25
CA SER A 50 8.46 7.82 0.38
C SER A 50 7.61 8.51 1.43
N ASN A 51 8.22 9.48 2.12
CA ASN A 51 7.52 10.40 3.02
C ASN A 51 6.94 11.60 2.28
N HIS A 52 7.27 11.76 1.00
CA HIS A 52 6.91 12.94 0.22
C HIS A 52 5.70 12.64 -0.68
N GLU A 53 4.65 13.42 -0.50
CA GLU A 53 3.43 13.30 -1.30
C GLU A 53 3.71 13.42 -2.80
N GLY A 54 4.52 14.41 -3.20
CA GLY A 54 4.87 14.62 -4.60
C GLY A 54 5.65 13.46 -5.21
N VAL A 55 6.52 12.81 -4.45
CA VAL A 55 7.23 11.62 -4.91
C VAL A 55 6.26 10.47 -5.15
N LEU A 56 5.29 10.28 -4.26
CA LEU A 56 4.26 9.25 -4.43
C LEU A 56 3.42 9.52 -5.68
N VAL A 57 3.04 10.77 -5.92
CA VAL A 57 2.32 11.19 -7.13
C VAL A 57 3.14 10.87 -8.38
N ASP A 58 4.42 11.22 -8.39
CA ASP A 58 5.31 10.96 -9.53
C ASP A 58 5.46 9.45 -9.80
N LEU A 59 5.59 8.64 -8.74
CA LEU A 59 5.69 7.18 -8.88
C LEU A 59 4.40 6.57 -9.44
N ILE A 60 3.24 7.08 -9.02
CA ILE A 60 1.95 6.64 -9.54
C ILE A 60 1.86 6.97 -11.04
N GLN A 61 2.21 8.19 -11.43
CA GLN A 61 2.17 8.61 -12.83
C GLN A 61 3.12 7.76 -13.69
N ALA A 62 4.31 7.47 -13.18
CA ALA A 62 5.29 6.64 -13.87
C ALA A 62 4.86 5.16 -13.99
N ALA A 63 3.84 4.74 -13.25
CA ALA A 63 3.32 3.38 -13.35
C ALA A 63 2.56 3.14 -14.66
N LEU A 64 2.04 4.20 -15.27
CA LEU A 64 1.30 4.10 -16.54
C LEU A 64 2.22 3.54 -17.64
N GLY A 65 1.83 2.41 -18.21
CA GLY A 65 2.62 1.72 -19.24
C GLY A 65 3.78 0.87 -18.70
N ASN A 66 4.04 0.89 -17.39
CA ASN A 66 5.14 0.14 -16.78
C ASN A 66 4.67 -0.93 -15.78
N PHE A 67 3.47 -0.82 -15.26
CA PHE A 67 2.89 -1.76 -14.30
C PHE A 67 1.46 -2.08 -14.69
N ASP A 68 0.98 -3.23 -14.22
CA ASP A 68 -0.39 -3.68 -14.47
C ASP A 68 -1.36 -3.27 -13.36
N ALA A 69 -0.86 -3.03 -12.15
CA ALA A 69 -1.67 -2.70 -10.99
C ALA A 69 -0.82 -2.03 -9.91
N ILE A 70 -1.52 -1.41 -8.94
CA ILE A 70 -0.89 -0.72 -7.82
C ILE A 70 -1.49 -1.25 -6.52
N VAL A 71 -0.63 -1.61 -5.56
CA VAL A 71 -0.98 -1.79 -4.16
C VAL A 71 -0.42 -0.57 -3.43
N ILE A 72 -1.27 0.17 -2.74
CA ILE A 72 -0.85 1.38 -2.05
C ILE A 72 -1.24 1.36 -0.58
N ASN A 73 -0.27 1.62 0.28
CA ASN A 73 -0.50 2.00 1.66
C ASN A 73 -0.12 3.48 1.79
N PRO A 74 -1.10 4.39 1.64
CA PRO A 74 -0.81 5.83 1.68
C PRO A 74 -0.44 6.33 3.07
N ALA A 75 -0.61 5.49 4.09
CA ALA A 75 -0.47 5.87 5.50
C ALA A 75 -1.34 7.10 5.81
N ALA A 76 -0.78 8.11 6.49
CA ALA A 76 -1.56 9.28 6.87
C ALA A 76 -2.10 10.09 5.67
N TYR A 77 -1.46 9.99 4.50
CA TYR A 77 -1.95 10.72 3.32
C TYR A 77 -3.29 10.21 2.80
N THR A 78 -3.74 9.02 3.20
CA THR A 78 -5.08 8.55 2.83
C THR A 78 -6.17 9.47 3.36
N HIS A 79 -5.90 10.16 4.49
CA HIS A 79 -6.87 11.04 5.15
C HIS A 79 -6.84 12.49 4.62
N THR A 80 -5.83 12.85 3.83
CA THR A 80 -5.56 14.24 3.48
C THR A 80 -5.29 14.48 1.99
N SER A 81 -4.81 13.48 1.25
CA SER A 81 -4.28 13.72 -0.09
C SER A 81 -5.28 13.45 -1.20
N VAL A 82 -5.92 14.50 -1.66
CA VAL A 82 -6.67 14.48 -2.92
C VAL A 82 -5.72 14.29 -4.11
N ALA A 83 -4.49 14.82 -4.02
CA ALA A 83 -3.50 14.69 -5.09
C ALA A 83 -3.14 13.23 -5.40
N ILE A 84 -2.95 12.41 -4.37
CA ILE A 84 -2.70 10.97 -4.55
C ILE A 84 -3.93 10.29 -5.18
N ALA A 85 -5.13 10.58 -4.69
CA ALA A 85 -6.36 10.03 -5.24
C ALA A 85 -6.52 10.40 -6.73
N ASP A 86 -6.26 11.64 -7.08
CA ASP A 86 -6.33 12.11 -8.45
C ASP A 86 -5.30 11.44 -9.36
N ALA A 87 -4.08 11.24 -8.87
CA ALA A 87 -3.04 10.54 -9.63
C ALA A 87 -3.44 9.09 -9.92
N LEU A 88 -3.98 8.38 -8.93
CA LEU A 88 -4.47 7.02 -9.09
C LEU A 88 -5.60 6.94 -10.12
N SER A 89 -6.54 7.88 -10.06
CA SER A 89 -7.62 7.99 -11.04
C SER A 89 -7.10 8.28 -12.45
N ALA A 90 -6.09 9.13 -12.56
CA ALA A 90 -5.53 9.55 -13.86
C ALA A 90 -4.86 8.39 -14.60
N VAL A 91 -4.12 7.53 -13.88
CA VAL A 91 -3.45 6.38 -14.52
C VAL A 91 -4.42 5.24 -14.81
N ALA A 92 -5.55 5.19 -14.11
CA ALA A 92 -6.64 4.22 -14.30
C ALA A 92 -6.20 2.75 -14.24
N LEU A 93 -5.13 2.45 -13.50
CA LEU A 93 -4.73 1.07 -13.20
C LEU A 93 -5.57 0.52 -12.05
N PRO A 94 -5.79 -0.80 -11.97
CA PRO A 94 -6.39 -1.38 -10.79
C PRO A 94 -5.57 -1.05 -9.53
N VAL A 95 -6.26 -0.59 -8.49
CA VAL A 95 -5.63 -0.15 -7.23
C VAL A 95 -6.26 -0.91 -6.06
N VAL A 96 -5.43 -1.40 -5.16
CA VAL A 96 -5.87 -1.92 -3.86
C VAL A 96 -5.20 -1.12 -2.76
N GLU A 97 -6.01 -0.61 -1.84
CA GLU A 97 -5.53 0.13 -0.67
C GLU A 97 -5.28 -0.82 0.50
N VAL A 98 -4.16 -0.64 1.20
CA VAL A 98 -3.80 -1.45 2.37
C VAL A 98 -3.45 -0.54 3.54
N HIS A 99 -3.91 -0.90 4.72
CA HIS A 99 -3.48 -0.32 6.00
C HIS A 99 -3.15 -1.45 6.96
N LEU A 100 -2.01 -1.33 7.68
CA LEU A 100 -1.59 -2.34 8.66
C LEU A 100 -2.57 -2.43 9.83
N SER A 101 -3.00 -1.27 10.34
CA SER A 101 -3.99 -1.19 11.42
C SER A 101 -5.39 -0.99 10.88
N ASN A 102 -6.40 -1.27 11.71
CA ASN A 102 -7.77 -0.90 11.39
C ASN A 102 -7.98 0.58 11.76
N VAL A 103 -7.96 1.44 10.75
CA VAL A 103 -8.08 2.90 10.95
C VAL A 103 -9.44 3.29 11.51
N MET A 104 -10.45 2.45 11.36
CA MET A 104 -11.79 2.69 11.93
C MET A 104 -11.83 2.51 13.45
N GLU A 105 -10.82 1.87 14.03
CA GLU A 105 -10.66 1.69 15.47
C GLU A 105 -9.75 2.76 16.11
N ARG A 106 -9.30 3.72 15.30
CA ARG A 106 -8.42 4.81 15.73
C ARG A 106 -9.23 6.12 15.82
N GLU A 107 -8.52 7.25 15.94
CA GLU A 107 -9.16 8.55 16.08
C GLU A 107 -10.10 8.85 14.89
N ALA A 108 -11.19 9.58 15.14
CA ALA A 108 -12.21 9.85 14.13
C ALA A 108 -11.66 10.49 12.85
N PHE A 109 -10.61 11.33 12.95
CA PHE A 109 -10.02 11.95 11.76
C PHE A 109 -9.34 10.96 10.82
N ARG A 110 -9.08 9.71 11.27
CA ARG A 110 -8.50 8.64 10.45
C ARG A 110 -9.55 7.80 9.74
N HIS A 111 -10.84 8.06 9.96
CA HIS A 111 -11.90 7.23 9.38
C HIS A 111 -12.17 7.53 7.92
N HIS A 112 -11.75 8.69 7.41
CA HIS A 112 -11.96 9.07 6.02
C HIS A 112 -10.75 8.68 5.16
N SER A 113 -10.99 8.08 3.99
CA SER A 113 -9.98 7.82 2.99
C SER A 113 -10.39 8.43 1.66
N PHE A 114 -9.52 9.26 1.09
CA PHE A 114 -9.70 9.76 -0.28
C PHE A 114 -9.38 8.68 -1.33
N VAL A 115 -8.62 7.65 -0.97
CA VAL A 115 -8.22 6.57 -1.87
C VAL A 115 -9.29 5.48 -1.96
N ALA A 116 -9.96 5.16 -0.86
CA ALA A 116 -10.94 4.08 -0.80
C ALA A 116 -12.01 4.14 -1.92
N PRO A 117 -12.60 5.30 -2.26
CA PRO A 117 -13.64 5.35 -3.30
C PRO A 117 -13.15 4.96 -4.70
N ILE A 118 -11.85 5.09 -4.97
CA ILE A 118 -11.27 4.77 -6.29
C ILE A 118 -10.54 3.42 -6.29
N ALA A 119 -10.32 2.83 -5.12
CA ALA A 119 -9.70 1.51 -5.00
C ALA A 119 -10.72 0.42 -5.33
N ALA A 120 -10.25 -0.63 -5.99
CA ALA A 120 -11.08 -1.82 -6.25
C ALA A 120 -11.37 -2.57 -4.95
N LYS A 121 -10.47 -2.50 -3.99
CA LYS A 121 -10.56 -3.17 -2.69
C LYS A 121 -9.74 -2.43 -1.66
N THR A 122 -10.15 -2.52 -0.40
CA THR A 122 -9.38 -2.00 0.75
C THR A 122 -9.24 -3.10 1.80
N TYR A 123 -8.02 -3.33 2.24
CA TYR A 123 -7.72 -4.22 3.37
C TYR A 123 -7.13 -3.39 4.50
N MET A 124 -7.67 -3.55 5.71
CA MET A 124 -7.17 -2.87 6.89
C MET A 124 -7.24 -3.78 8.12
N GLY A 125 -6.31 -3.56 9.07
CA GLY A 125 -6.32 -4.29 10.33
C GLY A 125 -5.79 -5.71 10.25
N LYS A 126 -5.08 -6.08 9.19
CA LYS A 126 -4.58 -7.44 8.97
C LYS A 126 -3.05 -7.52 9.03
N GLY A 127 -2.40 -6.46 9.54
CA GLY A 127 -0.95 -6.41 9.56
C GLY A 127 -0.35 -6.60 8.16
N PHE A 128 0.73 -7.35 8.07
CA PHE A 128 1.38 -7.64 6.79
C PHE A 128 0.50 -8.46 5.84
N ASP A 129 -0.42 -9.28 6.38
CA ASP A 129 -1.31 -10.11 5.56
C ASP A 129 -2.17 -9.28 4.60
N GLY A 130 -2.45 -8.03 4.91
CA GLY A 130 -3.17 -7.14 4.01
C GLY A 130 -2.51 -7.00 2.65
N TYR A 131 -1.17 -6.94 2.62
CA TYR A 131 -0.42 -6.89 1.35
C TYR A 131 -0.52 -8.20 0.59
N ARG A 132 -0.44 -9.32 1.27
CA ARG A 132 -0.59 -10.63 0.65
C ARG A 132 -1.96 -10.79 0.01
N LEU A 133 -3.01 -10.40 0.74
CA LEU A 133 -4.38 -10.43 0.23
C LEU A 133 -4.55 -9.52 -1.00
N ALA A 134 -3.96 -8.32 -0.95
CA ALA A 134 -4.00 -7.37 -2.07
C ALA A 134 -3.36 -7.95 -3.33
N ILE A 135 -2.17 -8.55 -3.19
CA ILE A 135 -1.45 -9.17 -4.31
C ILE A 135 -2.26 -10.33 -4.89
N ARG A 136 -2.81 -11.19 -4.04
CA ARG A 136 -3.63 -12.32 -4.48
C ARG A 136 -4.92 -11.88 -5.16
N TYR A 137 -5.55 -10.83 -4.65
CA TYR A 137 -6.72 -10.23 -5.29
C TYR A 137 -6.39 -9.78 -6.73
N LEU A 138 -5.28 -9.07 -6.90
CA LEU A 138 -4.90 -8.53 -8.21
C LEU A 138 -4.38 -9.62 -9.16
N ALA A 139 -3.50 -10.49 -8.68
CA ALA A 139 -2.82 -11.47 -9.53
C ALA A 139 -3.65 -12.72 -9.80
N LEU A 140 -4.48 -13.15 -8.85
CA LEU A 140 -5.20 -14.42 -8.90
C LEU A 140 -6.72 -14.26 -8.92
N GLY A 141 -7.25 -13.04 -8.77
CA GLY A 141 -8.69 -12.79 -8.69
C GLY A 141 -9.34 -13.28 -7.40
N GLU A 142 -8.56 -13.51 -6.35
CA GLU A 142 -9.07 -13.93 -5.04
C GLU A 142 -9.67 -12.75 -4.27
N GLU A 143 -10.81 -12.98 -3.63
CA GLU A 143 -11.46 -11.95 -2.79
C GLU A 143 -11.03 -11.99 -1.33
#